data_bf22a0566df24c23b3a48a669638cf21
#
_entry.id   bf22a0566df24c23b3a48a669638cf21
#
_cell.length_a   1.000
_cell.length_b   1.000
_cell.length_c   1.000
_cell.angle_alpha   90.00
_cell.angle_beta   90.00
_cell.angle_gamma   90.00
#
_symmetry.space_group_name_H-M   'P 1'
#
loop_
_entity.id
_entity.type
_entity.pdbx_description
1 polymer ?
#
loop_
_entity_poly.entity_id
_entity_poly.type
_entity_poly.pdbx_seq_one_letter_code
_entity_poly.pdbx_strand_id
1 'polypeptide(L)' 'MIPVGTLLRLEERFHTYQMIVLSRFPVFFNNEPLWHYELNFFRDGVNMGTLAFDEIELTKLINTGEIKILSEGAHEDF' A
#
# COMPACT_ATOMS: atom_id res chain seq x y z
N MET A 1 1.24 0.16 11.31
CA MET A 1 0.96 1.27 10.35
C MET A 1 2.11 1.39 9.38
N ILE A 2 1.81 1.49 8.10
CA ILE A 2 2.81 1.58 7.04
C ILE A 2 3.08 3.06 6.75
N PRO A 3 4.34 3.55 6.84
CA PRO A 3 4.63 4.95 6.60
C PRO A 3 4.35 5.39 5.15
N VAL A 4 3.95 6.65 4.99
CA VAL A 4 3.85 7.28 3.67
C VAL A 4 5.22 7.25 2.98
N GLY A 5 5.24 6.99 1.70
CA GLY A 5 6.48 6.82 0.93
C GLY A 5 7.04 5.41 0.93
N THR A 6 6.45 4.49 1.69
CA THR A 6 6.86 3.09 1.67
C THR A 6 6.67 2.51 0.27
N LEU A 7 7.70 1.83 -0.22
CA LEU A 7 7.69 1.15 -1.50
C LEU A 7 7.38 -0.32 -1.30
N LEU A 8 6.35 -0.78 -1.97
CA LEU A 8 5.87 -2.16 -1.92
C LEU A 8 6.01 -2.83 -3.27
N ARG A 9 6.08 -4.16 -3.25
CA ARG A 9 6.18 -4.96 -4.47
C ARG A 9 5.27 -6.17 -4.38
N LEU A 10 4.52 -6.40 -5.46
CA LEU A 10 3.73 -7.61 -5.68
C LEU A 10 4.21 -8.27 -6.96
N GLU A 11 4.65 -9.51 -6.86
CA GLU A 11 4.99 -10.29 -8.05
C GLU A 11 3.87 -11.26 -8.37
N GLU A 12 3.37 -11.19 -9.58
CA GLU A 12 2.47 -12.16 -10.15
C GLU A 12 3.14 -12.88 -11.31
N ARG A 13 2.48 -13.88 -11.86
CA ARG A 13 3.05 -14.78 -12.87
C ARG A 13 3.63 -14.04 -14.09
N PHE A 14 2.97 -12.98 -14.55
CA PHE A 14 3.35 -12.27 -15.78
C PHE A 14 3.75 -10.82 -15.56
N HIS A 15 3.49 -10.28 -14.38
CA HIS A 15 3.68 -8.86 -14.11
C HIS A 15 4.31 -8.63 -12.75
N THR A 16 5.15 -7.61 -12.69
CA THR A 16 5.64 -7.06 -11.43
C THR A 16 4.92 -5.75 -11.17
N TYR A 17 4.30 -5.68 -10.01
CA TYR A 17 3.65 -4.46 -9.53
C TYR A 17 4.48 -3.82 -8.44
N GLN A 18 4.63 -2.51 -8.52
CA GLN A 18 5.21 -1.70 -7.45
C GLN A 18 4.17 -0.69 -7.00
N MET A 19 4.17 -0.39 -5.71
CA MET A 19 3.22 0.54 -5.12
C MET A 19 3.94 1.46 -4.18
N ILE A 20 3.57 2.75 -4.21
CA ILE A 20 4.09 3.74 -3.28
C ILE A 20 2.93 4.22 -2.42
N VAL A 21 3.09 4.16 -1.11
CA VAL A 21 2.08 4.63 -0.17
C VAL A 21 2.04 6.16 -0.21
N LEU A 22 0.91 6.72 -0.64
CA LEU A 22 0.71 8.16 -0.74
C LEU A 22 0.07 8.76 0.50
N SER A 23 -0.90 8.06 1.08
CA SER A 23 -1.63 8.54 2.25
C SER A 23 -2.29 7.39 2.99
N ARG A 24 -2.73 7.68 4.22
CA ARG A 24 -3.55 6.79 5.03
C ARG A 24 -4.76 7.58 5.50
N PHE A 25 -5.94 7.03 5.32
CA PHE A 25 -7.19 7.72 5.65
C PHE A 25 -8.24 6.74 6.18
N PRO A 26 -9.16 7.21 7.05
CA PRO A 26 -10.25 6.37 7.55
C PRO A 26 -11.47 6.45 6.64
N VAL A 27 -12.16 5.32 6.52
CA VAL A 27 -13.53 5.25 6.02
C VAL A 27 -14.39 4.75 7.17
N PHE A 28 -15.47 5.45 7.50
CA PHE A 28 -16.29 5.13 8.66
C PHE A 28 -17.46 4.25 8.30
N PHE A 29 -17.59 3.14 9.04
CA PHE A 29 -18.74 2.25 9.01
C PHE A 29 -19.33 2.19 10.41
N ASN A 30 -20.61 2.55 10.56
CA ASN A 30 -21.29 2.54 11.86
C ASN A 30 -20.47 3.27 12.95
N ASN A 31 -19.91 4.43 12.61
CA ASN A 31 -19.07 5.25 13.48
C ASN A 31 -17.72 4.60 13.86
N GLU A 32 -17.34 3.52 13.21
CA GLU A 32 -16.03 2.91 13.40
C GLU A 32 -15.14 3.15 12.18
N PRO A 33 -13.87 3.54 12.38
CA PRO A 33 -12.97 3.74 11.26
C PRO A 33 -12.44 2.42 10.72
N LEU A 34 -12.51 2.27 9.41
CA LEU A 34 -11.73 1.28 8.68
C LEU A 34 -10.64 2.03 7.93
N TRP A 35 -9.39 1.80 8.31
CA TRP A 35 -8.27 2.51 7.73
C TRP A 35 -7.93 1.97 6.36
N HIS A 36 -7.63 2.89 5.45
CA HIS A 36 -7.23 2.60 4.08
C HIS A 36 -5.91 3.31 3.77
N TYR A 37 -5.21 2.78 2.78
CA TYR A 37 -4.06 3.44 2.17
C TYR A 37 -4.40 3.82 0.75
N GLU A 38 -4.01 5.02 0.33
CA GLU A 38 -3.96 5.38 -1.08
C GLU A 38 -2.58 5.01 -1.60
N LEU A 39 -2.55 4.25 -2.66
CA LEU A 39 -1.32 3.78 -3.29
C LEU A 39 -1.27 4.25 -4.72
N ASN A 40 -0.11 4.74 -5.15
CA ASN A 40 0.18 4.87 -6.58
C ASN A 40 0.79 3.56 -7.03
N PHE A 41 0.24 2.94 -8.06
CA PHE A 41 0.76 1.66 -8.48
C PHE A 41 1.27 1.66 -9.93
N PHE A 42 2.31 0.85 -10.13
CA PHE A 42 3.01 0.70 -11.39
C PHE A 42 2.99 -0.77 -11.77
N ARG A 43 2.75 -1.03 -13.05
CA ARG A 43 2.86 -2.38 -13.61
C ARG A 43 4.00 -2.38 -14.62
N ASP A 44 5.03 -3.20 -14.37
CA ASP A 44 6.21 -3.30 -15.23
C ASP A 44 6.82 -1.92 -15.54
N GLY A 45 6.85 -1.03 -14.54
CA GLY A 45 7.38 0.33 -14.68
C GLY A 45 6.41 1.36 -15.25
N VAL A 46 5.21 0.97 -15.65
CA VAL A 46 4.20 1.89 -16.19
C VAL A 46 3.26 2.35 -15.07
N ASN A 47 3.13 3.66 -14.92
CA ASN A 47 2.22 4.24 -13.94
C ASN A 47 0.77 3.94 -14.32
N MET A 48 0.08 3.21 -13.46
CA MET A 48 -1.31 2.79 -13.65
C MET A 48 -2.30 3.63 -12.84
N GLY A 49 -1.82 4.66 -12.16
CA GLY A 49 -2.66 5.55 -11.35
C GLY A 49 -2.71 5.14 -9.89
N THR A 50 -3.78 5.53 -9.21
CA THR A 50 -3.94 5.30 -7.78
C THR A 50 -5.06 4.31 -7.49
N LEU A 51 -4.92 3.61 -6.37
CA LEU A 51 -5.98 2.76 -5.84
C LEU A 51 -5.98 2.85 -4.32
N ALA A 52 -7.12 2.55 -3.73
CA ALA A 52 -7.26 2.47 -2.29
C ALA A 52 -7.24 1.01 -1.84
N PHE A 53 -6.51 0.75 -0.77
CA PHE A 53 -6.37 -0.58 -0.20
C PHE A 53 -6.71 -0.53 1.28
N ASP A 54 -7.59 -1.43 1.73
CA ASP A 54 -7.88 -1.52 3.15
C ASP A 54 -6.67 -2.05 3.92
N GLU A 55 -6.42 -1.44 5.08
CA GLU A 55 -5.24 -1.75 5.90
C GLU A 55 -5.20 -3.21 6.35
N ILE A 56 -6.34 -3.80 6.65
CA ILE A 56 -6.42 -5.19 7.10
C ILE A 56 -5.97 -6.12 5.98
N GLU A 57 -6.48 -5.91 4.78
CA GLU A 57 -6.12 -6.72 3.62
C GLU A 57 -4.66 -6.50 3.21
N LEU A 58 -4.19 -5.27 3.21
CA LEU A 58 -2.80 -4.97 2.87
C LEU A 58 -1.84 -5.60 3.87
N THR A 59 -2.14 -5.49 5.17
CA THR A 59 -1.33 -6.12 6.22
C THR A 59 -1.29 -7.64 6.07
N LYS A 60 -2.43 -8.25 5.74
CA LYS A 60 -2.52 -9.69 5.49
C LYS A 60 -1.61 -10.10 4.32
N LEU A 61 -1.65 -9.38 3.22
CA LEU A 61 -0.82 -9.69 2.06
C LEU A 61 0.68 -9.52 2.34
N ILE A 62 1.05 -8.55 3.16
CA ILE A 62 2.43 -8.39 3.61
C ILE A 62 2.85 -9.55 4.52
N ASN A 63 1.99 -9.94 5.46
CA ASN A 63 2.30 -11.02 6.40
C ASN A 63 2.41 -12.38 5.72
N THR A 64 1.66 -12.62 4.65
CA THR A 64 1.77 -13.86 3.86
C THR A 64 2.94 -13.85 2.89
N GLY A 65 3.59 -12.70 2.70
CA GLY A 65 4.72 -12.55 1.77
C GLY A 65 4.32 -12.31 0.32
N GLU A 66 3.02 -12.19 0.02
CA GLU A 66 2.54 -11.85 -1.33
C GLU A 66 2.94 -10.45 -1.72
N ILE A 67 2.90 -9.52 -0.77
CA ILE A 67 3.43 -8.17 -0.94
C ILE A 67 4.67 -8.02 -0.06
N LYS A 68 5.75 -7.52 -0.65
CA LYS A 68 7.00 -7.28 0.06
C LYS A 68 7.26 -5.80 0.21
N ILE A 69 7.78 -5.42 1.39
CA ILE A 69 8.27 -4.06 1.61
C ILE A 69 9.68 -3.98 1.05
N LEU A 70 9.89 -3.14 0.05
CA LEU A 70 11.20 -2.91 -0.55
C LEU A 70 12.00 -1.86 0.21
N SER A 71 11.33 -0.79 0.64
CA SER A 71 11.92 0.24 1.47
C SER A 71 10.81 0.93 2.26
N GLU A 72 11.08 1.22 3.52
CA GLU A 72 10.15 1.99 4.33
C GLU A 72 10.24 3.47 3.99
N GLY A 73 9.07 4.13 4.00
CA GLY A 73 9.02 5.56 3.86
C GLY A 73 9.67 6.28 5.03
N ALA A 74 9.99 7.56 4.82
CA ALA A 74 10.52 8.38 5.89
C ALA A 74 9.48 8.54 7.00
N HIS A 75 9.91 8.34 8.25
CA HIS A 75 9.09 8.71 9.39
C HIS A 75 9.00 10.24 9.44
N GLU A 76 7.78 10.74 9.49
CA GLU A 76 7.56 12.16 9.66
C GLU A 76 7.78 12.53 11.13
N ASP A 77 9.02 12.70 11.51
CA ASP A 77 9.40 13.20 12.82
C ASP A 77 9.54 14.72 12.77
N PHE A 78 8.45 15.34 12.46
CA PHE A 78 8.43 16.79 12.42
C PHE A 78 7.93 17.37 13.73
#